data_9902a913c6e08730a2772ddea54678cd
#
_entry.id   9902a913c6e08730a2772ddea54678cd
#
_cell.length_a   1.000
_cell.length_b   1.000
_cell.length_c   1.000
_cell.angle_alpha   90.00
_cell.angle_beta   90.00
_cell.angle_gamma   90.00
#
_symmetry.space_group_name_H-M   'P 1'
#
loop_
_entity.id
_entity.type
_entity.pdbx_description
1 polymer ?
#
loop_
_entity_poly.entity_id
_entity_poly.type
_entity_poly.pdbx_seq_one_letter_code
_entity_poly.pdbx_strand_id
1 'polypeptide(L)'
;MKVKGRVVRGLLTVMAIKALLLSPRIVKAAGPPDTNWMSYNGTVNGQRYSPLDQINVQNVASLTEVCRFKIDDSGTFQAGLVQIDGTLYMTNAHDTLAVDATNCTVRWRNVYKPEQEDVFQINRGVAFANGKLFRGTPDARLLAIDAASGKTLWQQQIGDPTVGEFLSSVPAIWQGLLIAGTAGSDWGIRGRIMAYEQESGREVWRFNTIPRGKELGADTWKDPNSARYGGGGSWTTYTLDMASGEVFAPVGNPAPDFVPSHRPGANLFTDSMVVLDVRTGAIKWWHQMAPNDGLDLDLAAAPMLYWNSKGHPMVVMGSKDGYLYGVDRETRKRVFATPVTTLKKAERSPDARGVYTCPGPVGGVEWNGPAYDQMTKQIVIGSVDWCATIKSDEVEFQPGKLMLAGKWDWDAAKTGWVIAVDPDSGAVKWKYHADSPVVAGITPTAGGVTFTGDMGGNFLAFESATGKVLLKTATGGALAGGVITYALGGKQYVAITSGNVSRLSFGENGKPSLVVYALAAGGQAAATTLATQTATPAGAATAALPPDAGRGMELYGKNCAACHGNKGEGVSGPALKGVHSKLDFAATVNWIENPSAKMPKLYPSTLDAQAVADVAAYVMGL
;
A
#
# COMPACT_ATOMS: atom_id res chain seq x y z
N MET A 1 27.02 89.80 -57.07
CA MET A 1 26.32 89.52 -55.82
C MET A 1 26.92 88.25 -55.23
N LYS A 2 27.57 88.39 -54.09
CA LYS A 2 28.33 87.31 -53.44
C LYS A 2 27.42 86.61 -52.44
N VAL A 3 27.31 85.27 -52.49
CA VAL A 3 26.69 84.48 -51.41
C VAL A 3 27.71 83.50 -50.90
N LYS A 4 28.00 83.63 -49.61
CA LYS A 4 29.03 82.84 -48.86
C LYS A 4 28.45 81.48 -48.51
N GLY A 5 29.12 80.38 -48.88
CA GLY A 5 28.80 79.04 -48.35
C GLY A 5 29.48 78.83 -46.99
N ARG A 6 28.70 78.28 -46.03
CA ARG A 6 29.15 77.81 -44.74
C ARG A 6 29.34 76.28 -44.79
N VAL A 7 30.56 75.86 -44.51
CA VAL A 7 30.94 74.45 -44.30
C VAL A 7 30.62 74.07 -42.89
N VAL A 8 29.75 73.03 -42.73
CA VAL A 8 29.48 72.42 -41.44
C VAL A 8 30.28 71.11 -41.36
N ARG A 9 31.22 71.06 -40.41
CA ARG A 9 31.93 69.87 -40.04
C ARG A 9 31.04 68.99 -39.17
N GLY A 10 30.69 67.81 -39.69
CA GLY A 10 30.00 66.77 -38.89
C GLY A 10 31.06 65.99 -38.08
N LEU A 11 30.91 65.94 -36.77
CA LEU A 11 31.57 65.01 -35.85
C LEU A 11 30.93 63.62 -35.96
N LEU A 12 31.66 62.60 -36.41
CA LEU A 12 31.28 61.21 -36.29
C LEU A 12 31.65 60.72 -34.88
N THR A 13 30.65 60.51 -34.04
CA THR A 13 30.81 59.82 -32.75
C THR A 13 30.67 58.33 -32.99
N VAL A 14 31.78 57.59 -32.84
CA VAL A 14 31.80 56.12 -32.89
C VAL A 14 31.30 55.62 -31.55
N MET A 15 30.06 55.10 -31.50
CA MET A 15 29.54 54.34 -30.36
C MET A 15 30.12 52.92 -30.40
N ALA A 16 31.03 52.62 -29.46
CA ALA A 16 31.50 51.27 -29.22
C ALA A 16 30.40 50.48 -28.46
N ILE A 17 29.69 49.58 -29.15
CA ILE A 17 28.78 48.61 -28.55
C ILE A 17 29.64 47.55 -27.85
N LYS A 18 29.70 47.62 -26.51
CA LYS A 18 30.21 46.52 -25.69
C LYS A 18 29.17 45.38 -25.73
N ALA A 19 29.42 44.34 -26.51
CA ALA A 19 28.69 43.09 -26.43
C ALA A 19 28.96 42.47 -25.05
N LEU A 20 27.99 42.52 -24.15
CA LEU A 20 27.95 41.70 -22.94
C LEU A 20 27.76 40.25 -23.38
N LEU A 21 28.82 39.45 -23.33
CA LEU A 21 28.73 38.01 -23.37
C LEU A 21 28.00 37.53 -22.11
N LEU A 22 26.68 37.38 -22.17
CA LEU A 22 25.88 36.65 -21.19
C LEU A 22 26.27 35.17 -21.31
N SER A 23 27.16 34.70 -20.44
CA SER A 23 27.36 33.26 -20.24
C SER A 23 26.04 32.63 -19.90
N PRO A 24 25.62 31.53 -20.55
CA PRO A 24 24.41 30.82 -20.16
C PRO A 24 24.57 30.35 -18.71
N ARG A 25 23.85 30.97 -17.79
CA ARG A 25 23.69 30.40 -16.47
C ARG A 25 22.96 29.07 -16.67
N ILE A 26 23.65 27.96 -16.43
CA ILE A 26 23.03 26.66 -16.29
C ILE A 26 22.10 26.78 -15.08
N VAL A 27 20.81 27.01 -15.32
CA VAL A 27 19.77 26.89 -14.30
C VAL A 27 19.73 25.41 -13.97
N LYS A 28 20.30 25.05 -12.83
CA LYS A 28 20.18 23.69 -12.31
C LYS A 28 18.69 23.41 -12.19
N ALA A 29 18.20 22.40 -12.89
CA ALA A 29 16.80 22.01 -12.76
C ALA A 29 16.47 21.83 -11.28
N ALA A 30 15.39 22.43 -10.81
CA ALA A 30 14.91 22.21 -9.47
C ALA A 30 14.63 20.71 -9.31
N GLY A 31 15.07 20.12 -8.20
CA GLY A 31 14.76 18.73 -7.89
C GLY A 31 13.24 18.54 -7.65
N PRO A 32 12.78 17.30 -7.44
CA PRO A 32 11.39 17.04 -7.19
C PRO A 32 10.89 17.78 -5.94
N PRO A 33 9.62 18.18 -5.89
CA PRO A 33 9.02 18.74 -4.69
C PRO A 33 9.05 17.71 -3.55
N ASP A 34 9.06 18.19 -2.31
CA ASP A 34 8.99 17.32 -1.14
C ASP A 34 7.72 16.46 -1.22
N THR A 35 7.89 15.16 -1.08
CA THR A 35 6.83 14.17 -1.29
C THR A 35 6.93 13.10 -0.22
N ASN A 36 5.86 12.93 0.53
CA ASN A 36 5.76 11.97 1.63
C ASN A 36 5.28 10.58 1.16
N TRP A 37 5.50 9.57 2.01
CA TRP A 37 4.88 8.25 1.90
C TRP A 37 3.94 8.03 3.10
N MET A 38 2.67 8.41 2.93
CA MET A 38 1.73 8.71 4.01
C MET A 38 1.16 7.49 4.74
N SER A 39 1.16 6.30 4.13
CA SER A 39 0.54 5.10 4.70
C SER A 39 1.35 3.85 4.36
N TYR A 40 1.02 2.72 4.96
CA TYR A 40 1.67 1.43 4.72
C TYR A 40 1.79 1.09 3.22
N ASN A 41 0.72 1.28 2.47
CA ASN A 41 0.66 1.02 1.03
C ASN A 41 0.82 2.30 0.17
N GLY A 42 1.40 3.37 0.70
CA GLY A 42 1.55 4.67 0.03
C GLY A 42 0.25 5.46 0.00
N THR A 43 -0.80 4.87 -0.55
CA THR A 43 -2.14 5.43 -0.62
C THR A 43 -3.17 4.53 0.06
N VAL A 44 -4.28 5.09 0.51
CA VAL A 44 -5.34 4.35 1.23
C VAL A 44 -6.07 3.32 0.34
N ASN A 45 -6.05 3.51 -0.98
CA ASN A 45 -6.58 2.55 -1.95
C ASN A 45 -5.60 1.41 -2.31
N GLY A 46 -4.41 1.39 -1.70
CA GLY A 46 -3.47 0.27 -1.76
C GLY A 46 -2.57 0.22 -3.00
N GLN A 47 -2.50 1.27 -3.82
CA GLN A 47 -1.81 1.20 -5.13
C GLN A 47 -0.29 1.19 -5.05
N ARG A 48 0.33 1.66 -3.96
CA ARG A 48 1.79 1.69 -3.74
C ARG A 48 2.59 2.42 -4.84
N TYR A 49 1.94 3.24 -5.63
CA TYR A 49 2.56 4.00 -6.70
C TYR A 49 3.14 5.33 -6.20
N SER A 50 4.32 5.71 -6.72
CA SER A 50 4.94 7.00 -6.47
C SER A 50 5.00 7.85 -7.74
N PRO A 51 4.60 9.13 -7.70
CA PRO A 51 4.72 10.04 -8.83
C PRO A 51 6.17 10.55 -9.07
N LEU A 52 7.14 10.12 -8.26
CA LEU A 52 8.53 10.54 -8.36
C LEU A 52 9.23 9.87 -9.55
N ASP A 53 10.06 10.64 -10.27
CA ASP A 53 10.74 10.25 -11.51
C ASP A 53 12.24 10.61 -11.56
N GLN A 54 12.77 11.28 -10.53
CA GLN A 54 14.19 11.62 -10.49
C GLN A 54 15.07 10.37 -10.56
N ILE A 55 14.66 9.29 -9.86
CA ILE A 55 15.22 7.96 -10.04
C ILE A 55 14.42 7.28 -11.15
N ASN A 56 15.09 6.92 -12.25
CA ASN A 56 14.47 6.41 -13.46
C ASN A 56 15.31 5.29 -14.10
N VAL A 57 14.83 4.75 -15.20
CA VAL A 57 15.45 3.60 -15.89
C VAL A 57 16.89 3.85 -16.34
N GLN A 58 17.30 5.12 -16.56
CA GLN A 58 18.64 5.48 -17.02
C GLN A 58 19.65 5.58 -15.87
N ASN A 59 19.19 5.88 -14.65
CA ASN A 59 20.11 6.22 -13.55
C ASN A 59 19.96 5.34 -12.31
N VAL A 60 18.95 4.49 -12.22
CA VAL A 60 18.69 3.63 -11.04
C VAL A 60 19.88 2.75 -10.67
N ALA A 61 20.70 2.34 -11.64
CA ALA A 61 21.91 1.55 -11.40
C ALA A 61 23.00 2.33 -10.61
N SER A 62 22.89 3.66 -10.52
CA SER A 62 23.79 4.51 -9.72
C SER A 62 23.29 4.82 -8.31
N LEU A 63 22.22 4.12 -7.85
CA LEU A 63 21.80 4.21 -6.47
C LEU A 63 22.90 3.73 -5.52
N THR A 64 23.14 4.50 -4.48
CA THR A 64 24.09 4.18 -3.42
C THR A 64 23.41 4.27 -2.06
N GLU A 65 23.89 3.47 -1.11
CA GLU A 65 23.47 3.58 0.28
C GLU A 65 23.89 4.94 0.85
N VAL A 66 22.93 5.71 1.35
CA VAL A 66 23.16 7.01 1.99
C VAL A 66 23.41 6.83 3.48
N CYS A 67 22.60 6.01 4.10
CA CYS A 67 22.71 5.71 5.52
C CYS A 67 22.00 4.39 5.87
N ARG A 68 22.41 3.86 7.03
CA ARG A 68 21.84 2.64 7.61
C ARG A 68 21.66 2.80 9.12
N PHE A 69 20.50 2.39 9.61
CA PHE A 69 20.26 2.23 11.03
C PHE A 69 19.99 0.76 11.34
N LYS A 70 20.80 0.17 12.21
CA LYS A 70 20.62 -1.20 12.70
C LYS A 70 19.79 -1.18 13.97
N ILE A 71 18.76 -2.02 14.01
CA ILE A 71 17.96 -2.23 15.22
C ILE A 71 18.61 -3.37 16.00
N ASP A 72 18.92 -3.12 17.26
CA ASP A 72 19.44 -4.17 18.15
C ASP A 72 18.28 -5.02 18.65
N ASP A 73 17.80 -5.89 17.77
CA ASP A 73 16.72 -6.85 17.98
C ASP A 73 16.98 -8.06 17.10
N SER A 74 16.63 -9.24 17.57
CA SER A 74 16.68 -10.49 16.83
C SER A 74 15.27 -11.01 16.47
N GLY A 75 14.22 -10.24 16.75
CA GLY A 75 12.84 -10.60 16.51
C GLY A 75 12.43 -10.58 15.04
N THR A 76 11.21 -10.98 14.78
CA THR A 76 10.56 -10.89 13.46
C THR A 76 10.48 -9.45 12.99
N PHE A 77 10.96 -9.16 11.77
CA PHE A 77 11.01 -7.82 11.22
C PHE A 77 10.34 -7.73 9.84
N GLN A 78 9.06 -7.37 9.85
CA GLN A 78 8.23 -7.21 8.65
C GLN A 78 7.69 -5.77 8.51
N ALA A 79 8.37 -4.80 9.14
CA ALA A 79 7.86 -3.44 9.25
C ALA A 79 7.72 -2.76 7.88
N GLY A 80 6.54 -2.24 7.60
CA GLY A 80 6.32 -1.20 6.61
C GLY A 80 6.84 0.14 7.13
N LEU A 81 7.13 1.03 6.21
CA LEU A 81 7.64 2.37 6.49
C LEU A 81 6.57 3.41 6.17
N VAL A 82 6.51 4.45 7.00
CA VAL A 82 5.78 5.69 6.74
C VAL A 82 6.78 6.83 6.81
N GLN A 83 6.79 7.72 5.82
CA GLN A 83 7.66 8.89 5.81
C GLN A 83 6.80 10.15 5.77
N ILE A 84 6.99 11.03 6.78
CA ILE A 84 6.26 12.29 6.93
C ILE A 84 7.26 13.39 7.26
N ASP A 85 7.30 14.43 6.45
CA ASP A 85 8.06 15.67 6.68
C ASP A 85 9.49 15.43 7.19
N GLY A 86 10.21 14.54 6.48
CA GLY A 86 11.60 14.20 6.80
C GLY A 86 11.80 13.21 7.95
N THR A 87 10.73 12.59 8.44
CA THR A 87 10.81 11.54 9.46
C THR A 87 10.33 10.21 8.90
N LEU A 88 11.15 9.16 9.02
CA LEU A 88 10.77 7.78 8.81
C LEU A 88 10.28 7.18 10.12
N TYR A 89 9.08 6.61 10.09
CA TYR A 89 8.50 5.87 11.21
C TYR A 89 8.50 4.38 10.88
N MET A 90 8.96 3.58 11.82
CA MET A 90 8.98 2.11 11.72
C MET A 90 8.80 1.45 13.09
N THR A 91 8.54 0.15 13.07
CA THR A 91 8.32 -0.65 14.28
C THR A 91 9.09 -1.95 14.24
N ASN A 92 9.40 -2.49 15.41
CA ASN A 92 9.53 -3.93 15.63
C ASN A 92 8.36 -4.41 16.49
N ALA A 93 8.43 -5.57 17.12
CA ALA A 93 7.36 -6.08 17.97
C ALA A 93 6.97 -5.08 19.07
N HIS A 94 7.95 -4.50 19.77
CA HIS A 94 7.73 -3.63 20.93
C HIS A 94 8.01 -2.15 20.67
N ASP A 95 8.99 -1.84 19.83
CA ASP A 95 9.40 -0.45 19.63
C ASP A 95 8.67 0.25 18.50
N THR A 96 8.52 1.54 18.67
CA THR A 96 8.24 2.49 17.59
C THR A 96 9.39 3.47 17.52
N LEU A 97 9.93 3.67 16.32
CA LEU A 97 11.08 4.53 16.09
C LEU A 97 10.73 5.64 15.10
N ALA A 98 11.21 6.84 15.40
CA ALA A 98 11.29 7.95 14.45
C ALA A 98 12.75 8.20 14.10
N VAL A 99 13.04 8.17 12.81
CA VAL A 99 14.39 8.24 12.27
C VAL A 99 14.44 9.36 11.23
N ASP A 100 15.52 10.14 11.22
CA ASP A 100 15.74 11.15 10.18
C ASP A 100 15.86 10.46 8.81
N ALA A 101 15.04 10.92 7.87
CA ALA A 101 14.88 10.28 6.56
C ALA A 101 16.09 10.53 5.60
N THR A 102 17.07 11.34 6.00
CA THR A 102 18.23 11.69 5.15
C THR A 102 19.54 11.13 5.66
N ASN A 103 19.64 10.85 6.97
CA ASN A 103 20.90 10.45 7.60
C ASN A 103 20.77 9.31 8.61
N CYS A 104 19.56 8.75 8.77
CA CYS A 104 19.25 7.62 9.65
C CYS A 104 19.49 7.86 11.16
N THR A 105 19.61 9.09 11.62
CA THR A 105 19.72 9.37 13.06
C THR A 105 18.36 9.19 13.75
N VAL A 106 18.37 8.53 14.91
CA VAL A 106 17.15 8.34 15.69
C VAL A 106 16.73 9.66 16.33
N ARG A 107 15.52 10.11 16.04
CA ARG A 107 14.91 11.30 16.66
C ARG A 107 14.31 10.95 18.02
N TRP A 108 13.61 9.83 18.08
CA TRP A 108 13.08 9.26 19.33
C TRP A 108 12.79 7.76 19.16
N ARG A 109 12.72 7.05 20.29
CA ARG A 109 12.31 5.66 20.41
C ARG A 109 11.25 5.54 21.50
N ASN A 110 10.07 5.03 21.17
CA ASN A 110 9.06 4.62 22.12
C ASN A 110 9.20 3.12 22.35
N VAL A 111 9.51 2.72 23.58
CA VAL A 111 9.65 1.32 23.98
C VAL A 111 8.38 0.89 24.68
N TYR A 112 7.59 0.08 24.02
CA TYR A 112 6.40 -0.54 24.62
C TYR A 112 6.81 -1.70 25.53
N LYS A 113 6.27 -1.71 26.73
CA LYS A 113 6.42 -2.84 27.67
C LYS A 113 5.09 -3.56 27.74
N PRO A 114 5.00 -4.82 27.27
CA PRO A 114 3.79 -5.62 27.38
C PRO A 114 3.33 -5.75 28.83
N GLU A 115 2.02 -5.63 29.05
CA GLU A 115 1.41 -5.89 30.36
C GLU A 115 1.05 -7.37 30.54
N GLN A 116 0.98 -8.12 29.42
CA GLN A 116 0.74 -9.55 29.37
C GLN A 116 1.79 -10.22 28.48
N GLU A 117 1.86 -11.53 28.50
CA GLU A 117 2.77 -12.30 27.65
C GLU A 117 2.42 -12.10 26.16
N ASP A 118 3.45 -11.92 25.33
CA ASP A 118 3.30 -11.82 23.89
C ASP A 118 2.78 -13.13 23.30
N VAL A 119 1.73 -13.05 22.50
CA VAL A 119 1.26 -14.20 21.73
C VAL A 119 2.23 -14.47 20.58
N PHE A 120 2.51 -13.44 19.78
CA PHE A 120 3.42 -13.53 18.64
C PHE A 120 4.13 -12.20 18.39
N GLN A 121 5.46 -12.21 18.44
CA GLN A 121 6.30 -11.01 18.36
C GLN A 121 6.43 -10.48 16.94
N ILE A 122 5.38 -9.88 16.43
CA ILE A 122 5.33 -9.31 15.09
C ILE A 122 4.56 -7.98 15.08
N ASN A 123 5.07 -7.01 14.32
CA ASN A 123 4.35 -5.78 14.00
C ASN A 123 4.72 -5.30 12.60
N ARG A 124 3.75 -4.82 11.83
CA ARG A 124 3.93 -4.42 10.43
C ARG A 124 4.02 -2.92 10.22
N GLY A 125 4.01 -2.10 11.27
CA GLY A 125 4.22 -0.65 11.14
C GLY A 125 3.17 0.19 11.85
N VAL A 126 3.12 1.46 11.47
CA VAL A 126 2.23 2.47 12.03
C VAL A 126 1.31 3.07 10.98
N ALA A 127 0.13 3.53 11.40
CA ALA A 127 -0.67 4.49 10.66
C ALA A 127 -0.43 5.90 11.21
N PHE A 128 -0.48 6.93 10.35
CA PHE A 128 -0.27 8.33 10.73
C PHE A 128 -1.50 9.17 10.40
N ALA A 129 -1.98 9.94 11.37
CA ALA A 129 -2.97 11.00 11.16
C ALA A 129 -2.89 12.07 12.26
N ASN A 130 -3.11 13.32 11.89
CA ASN A 130 -3.27 14.45 12.82
C ASN A 130 -2.13 14.54 13.87
N GLY A 131 -0.87 14.29 13.44
CA GLY A 131 0.30 14.33 14.34
C GLY A 131 0.41 13.13 15.29
N LYS A 132 -0.38 12.09 15.09
CA LYS A 132 -0.38 10.85 15.90
C LYS A 132 -0.01 9.64 15.06
N LEU A 133 0.65 8.68 15.70
CA LEU A 133 0.91 7.35 15.17
C LEU A 133 0.02 6.35 15.91
N PHE A 134 -0.49 5.37 15.15
CA PHE A 134 -1.32 4.31 15.71
C PHE A 134 -0.74 2.95 15.33
N ARG A 135 -0.63 2.04 16.30
CA ARG A 135 -0.15 0.68 16.09
C ARG A 135 -0.80 -0.33 17.01
N GLY A 136 -0.78 -1.59 16.60
CA GLY A 136 -1.08 -2.73 17.47
C GLY A 136 0.13 -3.21 18.28
N THR A 137 -0.11 -4.11 19.23
CA THR A 137 0.91 -4.76 20.05
C THR A 137 0.75 -6.28 20.08
N PRO A 138 1.83 -7.03 20.40
CA PRO A 138 1.79 -8.49 20.52
C PRO A 138 0.88 -9.04 21.62
N ASP A 139 0.53 -8.22 22.63
CA ASP A 139 -0.43 -8.52 23.71
C ASP A 139 -1.81 -7.88 23.48
N ALA A 140 -2.17 -7.67 22.21
CA ALA A 140 -3.49 -7.25 21.72
C ALA A 140 -3.95 -5.86 22.21
N ARG A 141 -3.05 -4.87 22.32
CA ARG A 141 -3.40 -3.47 22.56
C ARG A 141 -3.30 -2.62 21.30
N LEU A 142 -4.11 -1.58 21.25
CA LEU A 142 -4.02 -0.50 20.28
C LEU A 142 -3.43 0.74 20.99
N LEU A 143 -2.38 1.32 20.42
CA LEU A 143 -1.68 2.49 20.96
C LEU A 143 -1.85 3.70 20.05
N ALA A 144 -1.99 4.88 20.65
CA ALA A 144 -1.75 6.16 20.01
C ALA A 144 -0.50 6.80 20.60
N ILE A 145 0.39 7.27 19.73
CA ILE A 145 1.68 7.85 20.08
C ILE A 145 1.77 9.22 19.41
N ASP A 146 2.23 10.22 20.15
CA ASP A 146 2.53 11.55 19.58
C ASP A 146 3.70 11.45 18.61
N ALA A 147 3.49 11.83 17.36
CA ALA A 147 4.48 11.65 16.30
C ALA A 147 5.72 12.53 16.48
N ALA A 148 5.60 13.68 17.15
CA ALA A 148 6.72 14.59 17.35
C ALA A 148 7.63 14.15 18.49
N SER A 149 7.05 13.66 19.60
CA SER A 149 7.79 13.34 20.83
C SER A 149 7.98 11.86 21.12
N GLY A 150 7.21 10.99 20.44
CA GLY A 150 7.20 9.54 20.74
C GLY A 150 6.46 9.16 22.03
N LYS A 151 5.77 10.10 22.69
CA LYS A 151 5.02 9.80 23.92
C LYS A 151 3.75 9.03 23.61
N THR A 152 3.45 7.97 24.35
CA THR A 152 2.15 7.30 24.30
C THR A 152 1.08 8.24 24.85
N LEU A 153 0.06 8.50 24.03
CA LEU A 153 -1.08 9.38 24.36
C LEU A 153 -2.18 8.58 25.05
N TRP A 154 -2.50 7.41 24.51
CA TRP A 154 -3.42 6.45 25.09
C TRP A 154 -3.08 5.02 24.61
N GLN A 155 -3.56 4.03 25.35
CA GLN A 155 -3.53 2.63 25.01
C GLN A 155 -4.84 1.95 25.41
N GLN A 156 -5.31 1.04 24.57
CA GLN A 156 -6.58 0.34 24.76
C GLN A 156 -6.40 -1.15 24.53
N GLN A 157 -6.81 -2.01 25.48
CA GLN A 157 -6.90 -3.45 25.29
C GLN A 157 -8.07 -3.74 24.35
N ILE A 158 -7.81 -4.37 23.19
CA ILE A 158 -8.84 -4.65 22.18
C ILE A 158 -8.97 -6.13 21.85
N GLY A 159 -8.07 -6.96 22.35
CA GLY A 159 -8.10 -8.42 22.25
C GLY A 159 -7.67 -9.05 23.57
N ASP A 160 -7.80 -10.37 23.63
CA ASP A 160 -7.41 -11.19 24.78
C ASP A 160 -6.21 -12.08 24.41
N PRO A 161 -4.98 -11.74 24.84
CA PRO A 161 -3.80 -12.55 24.53
C PRO A 161 -3.83 -13.94 25.18
N THR A 162 -4.61 -14.14 26.26
CA THR A 162 -4.70 -15.45 26.91
C THR A 162 -5.37 -16.53 26.06
N VAL A 163 -6.14 -16.09 25.04
CA VAL A 163 -6.74 -17.01 24.07
C VAL A 163 -6.02 -16.98 22.71
N GLY A 164 -4.89 -16.26 22.59
CA GLY A 164 -4.11 -16.21 21.38
C GLY A 164 -4.40 -15.00 20.46
N GLU A 165 -5.09 -13.97 20.94
CA GLU A 165 -5.30 -12.75 20.17
C GLU A 165 -4.14 -11.79 20.29
N PHE A 166 -3.72 -11.19 19.18
CA PHE A 166 -2.68 -10.15 19.10
C PHE A 166 -2.97 -9.19 17.96
N LEU A 167 -2.19 -8.12 17.83
CA LEU A 167 -2.33 -7.16 16.73
C LEU A 167 -1.01 -7.03 15.99
N SER A 168 -0.99 -7.48 14.75
CA SER A 168 0.15 -7.35 13.84
C SER A 168 -0.10 -6.39 12.68
N SER A 169 -1.37 -6.07 12.40
CA SER A 169 -1.79 -5.20 11.30
C SER A 169 -1.47 -3.73 11.56
N VAL A 170 -1.27 -2.98 10.48
CA VAL A 170 -1.31 -1.51 10.53
C VAL A 170 -2.76 -1.07 10.47
N PRO A 171 -3.27 -0.29 11.44
CA PRO A 171 -4.62 0.23 11.39
C PRO A 171 -4.89 1.06 10.13
N ALA A 172 -6.08 0.98 9.56
CA ALA A 172 -6.50 1.93 8.55
C ALA A 172 -7.19 3.14 9.20
N ILE A 173 -7.10 4.30 8.54
CA ILE A 173 -7.62 5.55 9.09
C ILE A 173 -8.69 6.13 8.16
N TRP A 174 -9.87 6.43 8.71
CA TRP A 174 -10.95 7.08 8.00
C TRP A 174 -11.66 8.11 8.86
N GLN A 175 -11.53 9.42 8.53
CA GLN A 175 -12.30 10.53 9.12
C GLN A 175 -12.49 10.46 10.67
N GLY A 176 -11.39 10.27 11.41
CA GLY A 176 -11.45 10.18 12.88
C GLY A 176 -11.67 8.77 13.43
N LEU A 177 -11.82 7.76 12.56
CA LEU A 177 -11.87 6.35 12.93
C LEU A 177 -10.56 5.63 12.64
N LEU A 178 -10.22 4.67 13.50
CA LEU A 178 -9.17 3.67 13.32
C LEU A 178 -9.85 2.32 13.08
N ILE A 179 -9.49 1.65 12.00
CA ILE A 179 -9.97 0.30 11.72
C ILE A 179 -8.84 -0.67 12.06
N ALA A 180 -9.10 -1.60 12.95
CA ALA A 180 -8.15 -2.63 13.39
C ALA A 180 -8.85 -3.97 13.57
N GLY A 181 -8.10 -5.06 13.50
CA GLY A 181 -8.61 -6.41 13.71
C GLY A 181 -7.66 -7.25 14.56
N THR A 182 -8.19 -8.32 15.16
CA THR A 182 -7.36 -9.28 15.89
C THR A 182 -6.73 -10.28 14.92
N ALA A 183 -5.45 -10.53 15.08
CA ALA A 183 -4.71 -11.66 14.53
C ALA A 183 -4.79 -12.86 15.48
N GLY A 184 -4.42 -14.06 15.00
CA GLY A 184 -4.40 -15.28 15.81
C GLY A 184 -5.33 -16.37 15.29
N SER A 185 -5.58 -16.43 13.96
CA SER A 185 -6.36 -17.52 13.34
C SER A 185 -5.94 -18.87 13.87
N ASP A 186 -4.64 -19.17 13.80
CA ASP A 186 -4.04 -20.46 14.16
C ASP A 186 -4.13 -20.81 15.67
N TRP A 187 -4.53 -19.85 16.50
CA TRP A 187 -4.83 -20.08 17.92
C TRP A 187 -6.32 -20.39 18.16
N GLY A 188 -7.12 -20.44 17.10
CA GLY A 188 -8.56 -20.69 17.21
C GLY A 188 -9.32 -19.55 17.88
N ILE A 189 -8.96 -18.32 17.60
CA ILE A 189 -9.68 -17.14 18.12
C ILE A 189 -11.05 -17.00 17.47
N ARG A 190 -11.86 -16.10 17.99
CA ARG A 190 -12.99 -15.53 17.26
C ARG A 190 -12.54 -14.24 16.61
N GLY A 191 -12.06 -14.31 15.37
CA GLY A 191 -11.58 -13.15 14.63
C GLY A 191 -12.63 -12.04 14.53
N ARG A 192 -12.18 -10.79 14.47
CA ARG A 192 -13.04 -9.62 14.35
C ARG A 192 -12.30 -8.42 13.77
N ILE A 193 -13.08 -7.54 13.16
CA ILE A 193 -12.64 -6.23 12.66
C ILE A 193 -13.45 -5.18 13.43
N MET A 194 -12.78 -4.13 13.88
CA MET A 194 -13.37 -3.13 14.78
C MET A 194 -12.98 -1.72 14.36
N ALA A 195 -13.83 -0.74 14.67
CA ALA A 195 -13.46 0.66 14.57
C ALA A 195 -13.38 1.33 15.95
N TYR A 196 -12.42 2.22 16.07
CA TYR A 196 -12.13 3.00 17.28
C TYR A 196 -12.04 4.48 16.95
N GLU A 197 -12.43 5.35 17.89
CA GLU A 197 -12.16 6.78 17.79
C GLU A 197 -10.66 7.06 17.92
N GLN A 198 -10.11 7.87 17.02
CA GLN A 198 -8.68 8.25 17.06
C GLN A 198 -8.28 8.98 18.33
N GLU A 199 -9.17 9.81 18.88
CA GLU A 199 -8.85 10.67 20.02
C GLU A 199 -8.89 9.91 21.35
N SER A 200 -9.83 8.98 21.51
CA SER A 200 -10.12 8.34 22.79
C SER A 200 -9.78 6.85 22.84
N GLY A 201 -9.62 6.18 21.69
CA GLY A 201 -9.51 4.73 21.61
C GLY A 201 -10.83 4.01 21.95
N ARG A 202 -11.96 4.71 22.03
CA ARG A 202 -13.27 4.11 22.31
C ARG A 202 -13.76 3.32 21.09
N GLU A 203 -14.23 2.08 21.33
CA GLU A 203 -14.82 1.26 20.28
C GLU A 203 -16.13 1.87 19.76
N VAL A 204 -16.28 1.91 18.43
CA VAL A 204 -17.46 2.45 17.75
C VAL A 204 -18.33 1.32 17.21
N TRP A 205 -17.73 0.34 16.54
CA TRP A 205 -18.42 -0.84 16.03
C TRP A 205 -17.49 -2.05 15.95
N ARG A 206 -18.10 -3.22 15.82
CA ARG A 206 -17.43 -4.52 15.70
C ARG A 206 -18.13 -5.39 14.67
N PHE A 207 -17.35 -6.03 13.82
CA PHE A 207 -17.76 -7.09 12.90
C PHE A 207 -17.02 -8.39 13.26
N ASN A 208 -17.76 -9.46 13.56
CA ASN A 208 -17.18 -10.77 13.82
C ASN A 208 -16.94 -11.51 12.51
N THR A 209 -15.70 -11.91 12.23
CA THR A 209 -15.36 -12.70 11.04
C THR A 209 -15.76 -14.18 11.19
N ILE A 210 -15.95 -14.64 12.43
CA ILE A 210 -16.52 -15.95 12.74
C ILE A 210 -17.93 -15.74 13.30
N PRO A 211 -18.96 -15.87 12.45
CA PRO A 211 -20.34 -15.64 12.85
C PRO A 211 -20.89 -16.77 13.72
N ARG A 212 -21.79 -16.44 14.65
CA ARG A 212 -22.45 -17.38 15.56
C ARG A 212 -23.95 -17.11 15.69
N GLY A 213 -24.70 -18.16 15.98
CA GLY A 213 -26.12 -18.03 16.25
C GLY A 213 -26.92 -17.52 15.05
N LYS A 214 -27.42 -16.27 15.12
CA LYS A 214 -28.19 -15.63 14.05
C LYS A 214 -27.38 -14.65 13.18
N GLU A 215 -26.08 -14.52 13.40
CA GLU A 215 -25.23 -13.67 12.57
C GLU A 215 -25.18 -14.20 11.13
N LEU A 216 -25.11 -13.30 10.17
CA LEU A 216 -25.01 -13.65 8.75
C LEU A 216 -23.79 -14.58 8.51
N GLY A 217 -24.00 -15.71 7.83
CA GLY A 217 -22.96 -16.70 7.55
C GLY A 217 -22.79 -17.79 8.62
N ALA A 218 -23.49 -17.71 9.76
CA ALA A 218 -23.42 -18.73 10.81
C ALA A 218 -23.88 -20.11 10.33
N ASP A 219 -24.79 -20.17 9.37
CA ASP A 219 -25.30 -21.39 8.73
C ASP A 219 -24.26 -22.11 7.87
N THR A 220 -23.16 -21.45 7.54
CA THR A 220 -22.02 -22.05 6.81
C THR A 220 -21.08 -22.84 7.72
N TRP A 221 -21.23 -22.73 9.03
CA TRP A 221 -20.60 -23.55 10.06
C TRP A 221 -21.58 -24.65 10.47
N LYS A 222 -21.51 -25.81 9.77
CA LYS A 222 -22.50 -26.90 9.92
C LYS A 222 -22.48 -27.55 11.29
N ASP A 223 -21.32 -27.54 11.96
CA ASP A 223 -21.21 -27.78 13.39
C ASP A 223 -21.02 -26.43 14.12
N PRO A 224 -22.04 -25.93 14.85
CA PRO A 224 -21.92 -24.66 15.57
C PRO A 224 -20.82 -24.66 16.65
N ASN A 225 -20.38 -25.83 17.14
CA ASN A 225 -19.29 -25.90 18.11
C ASN A 225 -17.96 -25.51 17.49
N SER A 226 -17.74 -25.81 16.20
CA SER A 226 -16.50 -25.43 15.51
C SER A 226 -16.32 -23.91 15.40
N ALA A 227 -17.42 -23.13 15.35
CA ALA A 227 -17.36 -21.67 15.37
C ALA A 227 -16.92 -21.07 16.73
N ARG A 228 -16.78 -21.90 17.80
CA ARG A 228 -16.30 -21.41 19.11
C ARG A 228 -14.81 -21.04 19.09
N TYR A 229 -14.05 -21.62 18.17
CA TYR A 229 -12.63 -21.39 17.97
C TYR A 229 -12.29 -21.42 16.47
N GLY A 230 -13.06 -20.66 15.69
CA GLY A 230 -13.07 -20.76 14.23
C GLY A 230 -11.92 -20.06 13.49
N GLY A 231 -11.04 -19.32 14.14
CA GLY A 231 -9.94 -18.61 13.48
C GLY A 231 -10.37 -17.26 12.88
N GLY A 232 -10.13 -17.04 11.60
CA GLY A 232 -10.58 -15.88 10.83
C GLY A 232 -9.97 -14.56 11.29
N GLY A 233 -8.71 -14.53 11.70
CA GLY A 233 -8.01 -13.32 12.10
C GLY A 233 -7.83 -12.34 10.94
N SER A 234 -7.77 -11.04 11.23
CA SER A 234 -7.45 -10.00 10.27
C SER A 234 -6.10 -9.40 10.64
N TRP A 235 -5.03 -10.00 10.12
CA TRP A 235 -3.67 -9.85 10.61
C TRP A 235 -2.77 -8.96 9.73
N THR A 236 -3.30 -8.46 8.60
CA THR A 236 -2.64 -7.46 7.75
C THR A 236 -3.47 -6.18 7.67
N THR A 237 -2.99 -5.18 6.91
CA THR A 237 -3.67 -3.90 6.81
C THR A 237 -4.90 -3.96 5.89
N TYR A 238 -5.62 -2.85 5.84
CA TYR A 238 -6.89 -2.68 5.14
C TYR A 238 -6.75 -1.70 3.99
N THR A 239 -7.70 -1.75 3.08
CA THR A 239 -7.80 -0.79 1.99
C THR A 239 -9.12 -0.04 2.09
N LEU A 240 -9.09 1.26 1.81
CA LEU A 240 -10.25 2.14 1.94
C LEU A 240 -10.64 2.73 0.60
N ASP A 241 -11.92 2.72 0.32
CA ASP A 241 -12.52 3.62 -0.64
C ASP A 241 -13.06 4.84 0.11
N MET A 242 -12.33 5.95 0.03
CA MET A 242 -12.67 7.17 0.77
C MET A 242 -13.99 7.78 0.29
N ALA A 243 -14.36 7.60 -0.98
CA ALA A 243 -15.55 8.17 -1.55
C ALA A 243 -16.82 7.41 -1.10
N SER A 244 -16.81 6.08 -1.18
CA SER A 244 -17.97 5.26 -0.79
C SER A 244 -18.03 5.03 0.73
N GLY A 245 -16.91 5.22 1.46
CA GLY A 245 -16.80 4.85 2.87
C GLY A 245 -16.83 3.34 3.06
N GLU A 246 -16.15 2.61 2.19
CA GLU A 246 -16.00 1.16 2.27
C GLU A 246 -14.60 0.78 2.73
N VAL A 247 -14.52 -0.17 3.66
CA VAL A 247 -13.28 -0.83 4.03
C VAL A 247 -13.26 -2.24 3.47
N PHE A 248 -12.18 -2.54 2.73
CA PHE A 248 -11.88 -3.85 2.16
C PHE A 248 -10.88 -4.53 3.09
N ALA A 249 -11.33 -5.55 3.78
CA ALA A 249 -10.57 -6.20 4.83
C ALA A 249 -10.25 -7.66 4.47
N PRO A 250 -8.98 -8.05 4.53
CA PRO A 250 -8.59 -9.45 4.38
C PRO A 250 -8.87 -10.22 5.66
N VAL A 251 -9.35 -11.44 5.52
CA VAL A 251 -9.62 -12.38 6.61
C VAL A 251 -8.84 -13.66 6.36
N GLY A 252 -8.16 -14.12 7.38
CA GLY A 252 -7.31 -15.30 7.35
C GLY A 252 -8.06 -16.62 7.50
N ASN A 253 -7.27 -17.67 7.63
CA ASN A 253 -7.66 -19.07 7.66
C ASN A 253 -8.65 -19.43 8.79
N PRO A 254 -9.43 -20.52 8.60
CA PRO A 254 -10.19 -21.11 9.70
C PRO A 254 -9.29 -22.02 10.56
N ALA A 255 -9.65 -22.22 11.84
CA ALA A 255 -8.99 -23.18 12.73
C ALA A 255 -9.92 -24.35 13.10
N PRO A 256 -9.39 -25.57 13.31
CA PRO A 256 -7.98 -25.99 13.11
C PRO A 256 -7.59 -26.00 11.62
N ASP A 257 -6.34 -25.64 11.31
CA ASP A 257 -5.91 -25.33 9.94
C ASP A 257 -6.00 -26.53 9.02
N PHE A 258 -5.44 -27.68 9.41
CA PHE A 258 -5.25 -28.83 8.52
C PHE A 258 -6.29 -29.95 8.68
N VAL A 259 -7.36 -29.73 9.45
CA VAL A 259 -8.44 -30.71 9.65
C VAL A 259 -9.81 -30.09 9.32
N PRO A 260 -10.12 -29.86 8.03
CA PRO A 260 -11.39 -29.24 7.62
C PRO A 260 -12.62 -30.07 8.00
N SER A 261 -12.48 -31.38 8.24
CA SER A 261 -13.57 -32.25 8.74
C SER A 261 -14.09 -31.85 10.11
N HIS A 262 -13.29 -31.19 10.96
CA HIS A 262 -13.73 -30.69 12.26
C HIS A 262 -14.62 -29.45 12.18
N ARG A 263 -14.71 -28.80 11.03
CA ARG A 263 -15.50 -27.60 10.77
C ARG A 263 -16.24 -27.68 9.43
N PRO A 264 -17.17 -28.64 9.28
CA PRO A 264 -17.87 -28.83 8.02
C PRO A 264 -18.67 -27.61 7.59
N GLY A 265 -18.72 -27.35 6.29
CA GLY A 265 -19.36 -26.20 5.66
C GLY A 265 -18.36 -25.21 5.08
N ALA A 266 -18.82 -24.11 4.51
CA ALA A 266 -17.96 -23.13 3.84
C ALA A 266 -17.12 -22.27 4.79
N ASN A 267 -17.47 -22.19 6.07
CA ASN A 267 -16.77 -21.45 7.14
C ASN A 267 -16.63 -19.93 6.87
N LEU A 268 -17.72 -19.26 6.46
CA LEU A 268 -17.68 -17.80 6.30
C LEU A 268 -17.34 -17.13 7.66
N PHE A 269 -16.49 -16.10 7.68
CA PHE A 269 -15.88 -15.37 6.55
C PHE A 269 -14.38 -15.63 6.45
N THR A 270 -13.90 -16.85 6.76
CA THR A 270 -12.47 -17.19 6.60
C THR A 270 -12.07 -17.15 5.13
N ASP A 271 -10.77 -16.92 4.87
CA ASP A 271 -10.16 -16.86 3.52
C ASP A 271 -10.93 -15.96 2.56
N SER A 272 -11.38 -14.82 3.07
CA SER A 272 -12.26 -13.92 2.37
C SER A 272 -11.77 -12.48 2.39
N MET A 273 -12.10 -11.74 1.35
CA MET A 273 -12.21 -10.30 1.46
C MET A 273 -13.63 -9.96 1.93
N VAL A 274 -13.76 -9.26 3.06
CA VAL A 274 -15.03 -8.69 3.49
C VAL A 274 -15.04 -7.18 3.23
N VAL A 275 -16.17 -6.68 2.75
CA VAL A 275 -16.35 -5.24 2.48
C VAL A 275 -17.39 -4.71 3.44
N LEU A 276 -16.98 -3.78 4.30
CA LEU A 276 -17.82 -3.23 5.36
C LEU A 276 -18.06 -1.73 5.12
N ASP A 277 -19.19 -1.23 5.56
CA ASP A 277 -19.38 0.21 5.72
C ASP A 277 -18.49 0.68 6.87
N VAL A 278 -17.59 1.61 6.60
CA VAL A 278 -16.57 2.06 7.55
C VAL A 278 -17.16 2.79 8.76
N ARG A 279 -18.38 3.36 8.65
CA ARG A 279 -19.04 4.11 9.71
C ARG A 279 -19.74 3.20 10.72
N THR A 280 -20.25 2.06 10.24
CA THR A 280 -21.18 1.20 11.01
C THR A 280 -20.67 -0.22 11.22
N GLY A 281 -19.66 -0.67 10.46
CA GLY A 281 -19.21 -2.06 10.43
C GLY A 281 -20.19 -3.01 9.74
N ALA A 282 -21.28 -2.52 9.15
CA ALA A 282 -22.24 -3.35 8.44
C ALA A 282 -21.59 -3.96 7.18
N ILE A 283 -21.72 -5.27 7.02
CA ILE A 283 -21.21 -5.96 5.84
C ILE A 283 -22.04 -5.59 4.60
N LYS A 284 -21.34 -5.21 3.53
CA LYS A 284 -21.94 -4.88 2.23
C LYS A 284 -21.89 -6.07 1.27
N TRP A 285 -20.76 -6.73 1.21
CA TRP A 285 -20.52 -7.93 0.42
C TRP A 285 -19.20 -8.58 0.81
N TRP A 286 -18.91 -9.76 0.25
CA TRP A 286 -17.66 -10.49 0.45
C TRP A 286 -17.30 -11.32 -0.78
N HIS A 287 -16.06 -11.78 -0.82
CA HIS A 287 -15.58 -12.75 -1.79
C HIS A 287 -14.69 -13.76 -1.07
N GLN A 288 -15.12 -15.02 -1.00
CA GLN A 288 -14.36 -16.10 -0.37
C GLN A 288 -13.52 -16.82 -1.43
N MET A 289 -12.21 -16.96 -1.21
CA MET A 289 -11.28 -17.63 -2.11
C MET A 289 -11.24 -19.14 -1.87
N ALA A 290 -11.16 -19.57 -0.60
CA ALA A 290 -11.00 -20.97 -0.21
C ALA A 290 -12.08 -21.41 0.78
N PRO A 291 -13.28 -21.84 0.33
CA PRO A 291 -14.30 -22.37 1.25
C PRO A 291 -13.84 -23.70 1.85
N ASN A 292 -14.03 -23.89 3.15
CA ASN A 292 -13.62 -25.06 3.94
C ASN A 292 -12.13 -25.39 3.77
N ASP A 293 -11.29 -24.35 3.83
CA ASP A 293 -9.84 -24.50 3.67
C ASP A 293 -9.25 -25.51 4.66
N GLY A 294 -8.27 -26.26 4.23
CA GLY A 294 -7.51 -27.25 5.02
C GLY A 294 -6.02 -27.17 4.75
N LEU A 295 -5.53 -26.03 4.21
CA LEU A 295 -4.16 -25.88 3.74
C LEU A 295 -3.50 -24.57 4.19
N ASP A 296 -4.18 -23.78 5.05
CA ASP A 296 -3.74 -22.45 5.53
C ASP A 296 -3.62 -21.44 4.38
N LEU A 297 -4.72 -21.24 3.65
CA LEU A 297 -4.74 -20.46 2.40
C LEU A 297 -5.11 -18.99 2.56
N ASP A 298 -4.98 -18.40 3.70
CA ASP A 298 -5.30 -17.01 4.03
C ASP A 298 -5.48 -16.07 2.82
N LEU A 299 -6.44 -15.15 2.90
CA LEU A 299 -6.27 -13.89 2.22
C LEU A 299 -5.31 -13.03 3.03
N ALA A 300 -4.01 -13.17 2.73
CA ALA A 300 -2.93 -12.62 3.55
C ALA A 300 -2.67 -11.12 3.31
N ALA A 301 -2.94 -10.61 2.11
CA ALA A 301 -2.57 -9.26 1.70
C ALA A 301 -3.76 -8.30 1.64
N ALA A 302 -3.50 -7.01 1.92
CA ALA A 302 -4.49 -5.97 1.69
C ALA A 302 -4.92 -5.95 0.22
N PRO A 303 -6.23 -5.90 -0.09
CA PRO A 303 -6.72 -5.68 -1.44
C PRO A 303 -6.24 -4.34 -2.00
N MET A 304 -6.19 -4.20 -3.33
CA MET A 304 -5.84 -2.95 -4.01
C MET A 304 -6.97 -2.51 -4.93
N LEU A 305 -7.35 -1.23 -4.87
CA LEU A 305 -8.42 -0.65 -5.65
C LEU A 305 -7.87 0.10 -6.86
N TYR A 306 -8.51 -0.10 -8.01
CA TYR A 306 -8.16 0.61 -9.25
C TYR A 306 -9.38 0.72 -10.18
N TRP A 307 -9.23 1.48 -11.24
CA TRP A 307 -10.18 1.56 -12.34
C TRP A 307 -9.58 0.87 -13.55
N ASN A 308 -10.32 -0.02 -14.19
CA ASN A 308 -9.86 -0.69 -15.40
C ASN A 308 -9.92 0.28 -16.61
N SER A 309 -9.46 -0.18 -17.79
CA SER A 309 -9.41 0.65 -18.99
C SER A 309 -10.79 1.09 -19.50
N LYS A 310 -11.85 0.42 -19.07
CA LYS A 310 -13.25 0.73 -19.42
C LYS A 310 -13.94 1.62 -18.38
N GLY A 311 -13.21 2.04 -17.33
CA GLY A 311 -13.76 2.86 -16.26
C GLY A 311 -14.61 2.09 -15.24
N HIS A 312 -14.49 0.76 -15.14
CA HIS A 312 -15.15 -0.01 -14.08
C HIS A 312 -14.29 -0.03 -12.81
N PRO A 313 -14.91 0.14 -11.63
CA PRO A 313 -14.20 0.06 -10.36
C PRO A 313 -13.85 -1.40 -10.05
N MET A 314 -12.57 -1.66 -9.84
CA MET A 314 -12.02 -2.98 -9.61
C MET A 314 -11.39 -3.08 -8.23
N VAL A 315 -11.36 -4.29 -7.71
CA VAL A 315 -10.50 -4.69 -6.60
C VAL A 315 -9.68 -5.90 -7.01
N VAL A 316 -8.39 -5.87 -6.67
CA VAL A 316 -7.50 -7.01 -6.90
C VAL A 316 -6.92 -7.50 -5.58
N MET A 317 -6.80 -8.82 -5.45
CA MET A 317 -6.37 -9.51 -4.23
C MET A 317 -5.39 -10.61 -4.58
N GLY A 318 -4.28 -10.67 -3.86
CA GLY A 318 -3.39 -11.83 -3.86
C GLY A 318 -3.70 -12.74 -2.68
N SER A 319 -3.70 -14.04 -2.88
CA SER A 319 -4.02 -15.05 -1.86
C SER A 319 -2.93 -16.10 -1.73
N LYS A 320 -2.81 -16.72 -0.58
CA LYS A 320 -1.88 -17.83 -0.34
C LYS A 320 -2.20 -19.06 -1.21
N ASP A 321 -3.38 -19.17 -1.78
CA ASP A 321 -3.71 -20.22 -2.76
C ASP A 321 -2.98 -20.10 -4.10
N GLY A 322 -2.15 -19.06 -4.24
CA GLY A 322 -1.29 -18.85 -5.41
C GLY A 322 -1.93 -18.11 -6.57
N TYR A 323 -3.08 -17.47 -6.34
CA TYR A 323 -3.75 -16.68 -7.36
C TYR A 323 -3.77 -15.19 -7.04
N LEU A 324 -3.80 -14.39 -8.10
CA LEU A 324 -4.20 -12.99 -8.12
C LEU A 324 -5.61 -12.89 -8.69
N TYR A 325 -6.56 -12.44 -7.87
CA TYR A 325 -7.97 -12.33 -8.23
C TYR A 325 -8.34 -10.89 -8.56
N GLY A 326 -8.93 -10.66 -9.73
CA GLY A 326 -9.57 -9.38 -10.07
C GLY A 326 -11.08 -9.50 -10.00
N VAL A 327 -11.73 -8.61 -9.25
CA VAL A 327 -13.18 -8.58 -9.04
C VAL A 327 -13.71 -7.20 -9.39
N ASP A 328 -14.77 -7.17 -10.19
CA ASP A 328 -15.53 -5.96 -10.49
C ASP A 328 -16.40 -5.61 -9.26
N ARG A 329 -16.24 -4.40 -8.72
CA ARG A 329 -16.87 -3.98 -7.46
C ARG A 329 -18.37 -3.69 -7.61
N GLU A 330 -18.85 -3.35 -8.80
CA GLU A 330 -20.26 -3.10 -9.06
C GLU A 330 -21.03 -4.41 -9.21
N THR A 331 -20.52 -5.30 -10.06
CA THR A 331 -21.17 -6.60 -10.32
C THR A 331 -20.83 -7.65 -9.30
N ARG A 332 -19.74 -7.43 -8.50
CA ARG A 332 -19.18 -8.36 -7.51
C ARG A 332 -18.73 -9.69 -8.12
N LYS A 333 -18.52 -9.72 -9.43
CA LYS A 333 -18.08 -10.91 -10.16
C LYS A 333 -16.58 -10.91 -10.34
N ARG A 334 -15.99 -12.09 -10.22
CA ARG A 334 -14.59 -12.30 -10.57
C ARG A 334 -14.41 -12.14 -12.08
N VAL A 335 -13.50 -11.27 -12.47
CA VAL A 335 -13.13 -11.00 -13.86
C VAL A 335 -11.99 -11.90 -14.29
N PHE A 336 -10.98 -12.07 -13.41
CA PHE A 336 -9.86 -12.97 -13.68
C PHE A 336 -9.35 -13.65 -12.39
N ALA A 337 -8.64 -14.76 -12.58
CA ALA A 337 -7.82 -15.41 -11.56
C ALA A 337 -6.52 -15.84 -12.25
N THR A 338 -5.42 -15.17 -11.92
CA THR A 338 -4.12 -15.40 -12.57
C THR A 338 -3.19 -16.15 -11.63
N PRO A 339 -2.65 -17.31 -12.03
CA PRO A 339 -1.61 -17.97 -11.26
C PRO A 339 -0.36 -17.10 -11.11
N VAL A 340 0.14 -16.94 -9.87
CA VAL A 340 1.31 -16.12 -9.57
C VAL A 340 2.45 -16.91 -8.94
N THR A 341 2.29 -18.21 -8.83
CA THR A 341 3.30 -19.16 -8.35
C THR A 341 3.06 -20.53 -9.00
N THR A 342 3.89 -21.52 -8.71
CA THR A 342 3.64 -22.91 -9.10
C THR A 342 2.38 -23.43 -8.43
N LEU A 343 1.48 -24.04 -9.21
CA LEU A 343 0.23 -24.60 -8.71
C LEU A 343 0.21 -26.12 -8.85
N LYS A 344 0.01 -26.79 -7.72
CA LYS A 344 -0.38 -28.19 -7.68
C LYS A 344 -1.42 -28.37 -6.59
N LYS A 345 -2.66 -28.44 -7.00
CA LYS A 345 -3.77 -28.60 -6.08
C LYS A 345 -3.68 -29.93 -5.35
N ALA A 346 -3.90 -29.90 -4.05
CA ALA A 346 -4.05 -31.11 -3.24
C ALA A 346 -5.22 -31.96 -3.75
N GLU A 347 -4.98 -33.26 -3.92
CA GLU A 347 -6.01 -34.20 -4.44
C GLU A 347 -7.10 -34.52 -3.41
N ARG A 348 -6.80 -34.33 -2.14
CA ARG A 348 -7.70 -34.56 -0.99
C ARG A 348 -7.31 -33.65 0.17
N SER A 349 -8.14 -33.59 1.20
CA SER A 349 -7.76 -32.93 2.46
C SER A 349 -6.56 -33.63 3.11
N PRO A 350 -5.72 -32.92 3.87
CA PRO A 350 -4.63 -33.50 4.61
C PRO A 350 -5.11 -34.64 5.54
N ASP A 351 -4.29 -35.67 5.65
CA ASP A 351 -4.45 -36.79 6.59
C ASP A 351 -3.06 -37.22 7.12
N ALA A 352 -2.99 -38.24 7.95
CA ALA A 352 -1.73 -38.72 8.54
C ALA A 352 -0.71 -39.22 7.50
N ARG A 353 -1.14 -39.60 6.29
CA ARG A 353 -0.24 -40.02 5.18
C ARG A 353 0.43 -38.83 4.52
N GLY A 354 -0.17 -37.66 4.62
CA GLY A 354 0.28 -36.44 3.98
C GLY A 354 -0.31 -36.22 2.60
N VAL A 355 -0.46 -34.95 2.23
CA VAL A 355 -0.87 -34.50 0.89
C VAL A 355 0.11 -33.46 0.39
N TYR A 356 0.59 -33.63 -0.83
CA TYR A 356 1.49 -32.68 -1.48
C TYR A 356 0.70 -31.56 -2.15
N THR A 357 1.11 -30.31 -1.93
CA THR A 357 0.48 -29.13 -2.51
C THR A 357 1.49 -28.06 -2.89
N CYS A 358 1.18 -27.31 -3.95
CA CYS A 358 1.85 -26.08 -4.34
C CYS A 358 0.79 -24.99 -4.58
N PRO A 359 0.90 -23.84 -3.94
CA PRO A 359 1.84 -23.53 -2.87
C PRO A 359 1.57 -24.31 -1.59
N GLY A 360 2.55 -24.35 -0.68
CA GLY A 360 2.40 -24.81 0.70
C GLY A 360 1.86 -23.69 1.63
N PRO A 361 1.82 -23.92 2.97
CA PRO A 361 1.16 -23.03 3.93
C PRO A 361 1.70 -21.58 4.02
N VAL A 362 2.94 -21.33 3.59
CA VAL A 362 3.51 -19.97 3.48
C VAL A 362 3.88 -19.64 2.03
N GLY A 363 3.16 -20.21 1.10
CA GLY A 363 3.31 -19.98 -0.34
C GLY A 363 2.31 -18.95 -0.87
N GLY A 364 2.33 -18.73 -2.19
CA GLY A 364 1.43 -17.78 -2.83
C GLY A 364 1.75 -16.33 -2.51
N VAL A 365 0.73 -15.54 -2.19
CA VAL A 365 0.89 -14.12 -1.88
C VAL A 365 0.76 -13.91 -0.38
N GLU A 366 1.80 -13.33 0.21
CA GLU A 366 1.90 -13.01 1.62
C GLU A 366 1.46 -11.56 1.90
N TRP A 367 1.80 -11.00 3.06
CA TRP A 367 1.26 -9.74 3.64
C TRP A 367 1.44 -8.46 2.82
N ASN A 368 2.40 -8.38 1.89
CA ASN A 368 2.52 -7.26 0.97
C ASN A 368 1.76 -7.58 -0.32
N GLY A 369 0.70 -6.84 -0.54
CA GLY A 369 -0.21 -7.03 -1.65
C GLY A 369 0.29 -6.47 -2.99
N PRO A 370 -0.59 -6.52 -4.01
CA PRO A 370 -0.29 -6.00 -5.34
C PRO A 370 -0.10 -4.47 -5.34
N ALA A 371 0.62 -4.00 -6.35
CA ALA A 371 0.78 -2.58 -6.66
C ALA A 371 0.25 -2.28 -8.06
N TYR A 372 -0.22 -1.05 -8.29
CA TYR A 372 -0.67 -0.61 -9.60
C TYR A 372 0.30 0.40 -10.21
N ASP A 373 0.96 0.03 -11.27
CA ASP A 373 1.79 0.97 -12.04
C ASP A 373 0.90 1.81 -12.95
N GLN A 374 0.77 3.09 -12.60
CA GLN A 374 -0.07 4.03 -13.32
C GLN A 374 0.50 4.41 -14.69
N MET A 375 1.83 4.31 -14.90
CA MET A 375 2.48 4.62 -16.17
C MET A 375 2.29 3.51 -17.19
N THR A 376 2.57 2.27 -16.78
CA THR A 376 2.50 1.11 -17.68
C THR A 376 1.13 0.44 -17.72
N LYS A 377 0.19 0.89 -16.84
CA LYS A 377 -1.12 0.27 -16.64
C LYS A 377 -1.00 -1.23 -16.39
N GLN A 378 -0.23 -1.59 -15.37
CA GLN A 378 0.02 -2.97 -14.98
C GLN A 378 -0.21 -3.15 -13.48
N ILE A 379 -0.66 -4.33 -13.09
CA ILE A 379 -0.66 -4.76 -11.69
C ILE A 379 0.59 -5.59 -11.48
N VAL A 380 1.42 -5.24 -10.49
CA VAL A 380 2.65 -5.96 -10.17
C VAL A 380 2.51 -6.61 -8.80
N ILE A 381 2.91 -7.88 -8.70
CA ILE A 381 2.79 -8.69 -7.48
C ILE A 381 4.07 -9.51 -7.25
N GLY A 382 4.46 -9.65 -5.98
CA GLY A 382 5.46 -10.60 -5.51
C GLY A 382 4.80 -11.86 -4.97
N SER A 383 5.46 -13.01 -5.09
CA SER A 383 4.95 -14.26 -4.54
C SER A 383 6.05 -15.18 -4.02
N VAL A 384 5.61 -16.15 -3.23
CA VAL A 384 6.40 -17.26 -2.71
C VAL A 384 6.09 -18.50 -3.52
N ASP A 385 7.12 -19.14 -4.07
CA ASP A 385 7.03 -20.42 -4.76
C ASP A 385 7.71 -21.49 -3.90
N TRP A 386 6.93 -22.08 -3.01
CA TRP A 386 7.42 -23.07 -2.06
C TRP A 386 6.32 -24.10 -1.78
N CYS A 387 6.58 -25.32 -2.22
CA CYS A 387 5.64 -26.45 -2.05
C CYS A 387 5.90 -27.21 -0.75
N ALA A 388 4.91 -27.96 -0.30
CA ALA A 388 5.02 -28.76 0.91
C ALA A 388 4.14 -30.01 0.88
N THR A 389 4.53 -31.00 1.67
CA THR A 389 3.66 -32.13 2.05
C THR A 389 3.06 -31.84 3.42
N ILE A 390 1.75 -31.69 3.51
CA ILE A 390 1.02 -31.39 4.73
C ILE A 390 0.44 -32.70 5.28
N LYS A 391 0.69 -32.96 6.57
CA LYS A 391 0.12 -34.09 7.32
C LYS A 391 -0.76 -33.53 8.41
N SER A 392 -2.02 -33.95 8.49
CA SER A 392 -2.89 -33.58 9.61
C SER A 392 -2.66 -34.49 10.80
N ASP A 393 -2.97 -33.99 11.97
CA ASP A 393 -2.89 -34.67 13.27
C ASP A 393 -4.10 -34.29 14.10
N GLU A 394 -4.43 -35.10 15.11
CA GLU A 394 -5.47 -34.75 16.06
C GLU A 394 -5.04 -33.57 16.91
N VAL A 395 -6.00 -32.68 17.20
CA VAL A 395 -5.80 -31.54 18.08
C VAL A 395 -7.02 -31.31 18.97
N GLU A 396 -6.77 -31.00 20.22
CA GLU A 396 -7.76 -30.51 21.16
C GLU A 396 -7.54 -29.01 21.36
N PHE A 397 -8.63 -28.23 21.31
CA PHE A 397 -8.54 -26.79 21.54
C PHE A 397 -8.07 -26.49 22.97
N GLN A 398 -6.99 -25.73 23.06
CA GLN A 398 -6.47 -25.18 24.30
C GLN A 398 -6.28 -23.66 24.14
N PRO A 399 -6.95 -22.83 24.97
CA PRO A 399 -6.80 -21.38 24.87
C PRO A 399 -5.33 -20.94 24.89
N GLY A 400 -4.96 -20.04 24.00
CA GLY A 400 -3.60 -19.49 23.89
C GLY A 400 -2.55 -20.45 23.31
N LYS A 401 -2.96 -21.62 22.79
CA LYS A 401 -2.06 -22.55 22.10
C LYS A 401 -2.38 -22.64 20.62
N LEU A 402 -1.35 -22.90 19.82
CA LEU A 402 -1.52 -23.12 18.37
C LEU A 402 -2.42 -24.32 18.10
N MET A 403 -3.36 -24.13 17.18
CA MET A 403 -4.39 -25.11 16.79
C MET A 403 -4.22 -25.53 15.31
N LEU A 404 -3.00 -25.68 14.84
CA LEU A 404 -2.71 -26.05 13.44
C LEU A 404 -3.30 -27.41 13.08
N ALA A 405 -3.28 -28.36 14.02
CA ALA A 405 -3.73 -29.75 13.80
C ALA A 405 -2.92 -30.48 12.74
N GLY A 406 -1.62 -30.27 12.70
CA GLY A 406 -0.75 -30.92 11.75
C GLY A 406 0.65 -30.34 11.67
N LYS A 407 1.37 -30.85 10.70
CA LYS A 407 2.74 -30.47 10.38
C LYS A 407 2.97 -30.58 8.88
N TRP A 408 4.05 -29.97 8.41
CA TRP A 408 4.41 -30.02 7.00
C TRP A 408 5.90 -30.28 6.81
N ASP A 409 6.21 -30.94 5.72
CA ASP A 409 7.55 -31.15 5.22
C ASP A 409 7.75 -30.27 3.97
N TRP A 410 8.70 -29.32 4.02
CA TRP A 410 8.97 -28.39 2.94
C TRP A 410 9.81 -29.05 1.82
N ASP A 411 9.54 -28.63 0.58
CA ASP A 411 10.47 -28.88 -0.50
C ASP A 411 11.77 -28.10 -0.28
N ALA A 412 12.88 -28.64 -0.80
CA ALA A 412 14.18 -27.98 -0.71
C ALA A 412 14.24 -26.66 -1.51
N ALA A 413 13.52 -26.58 -2.63
CA ALA A 413 13.44 -25.38 -3.46
C ALA A 413 12.48 -24.37 -2.84
N LYS A 414 13.01 -23.20 -2.46
CA LYS A 414 12.29 -22.07 -1.91
C LYS A 414 12.60 -20.85 -2.75
N THR A 415 11.74 -20.52 -3.71
CA THR A 415 11.93 -19.47 -4.69
C THR A 415 10.75 -18.47 -4.66
N GLY A 416 10.71 -17.53 -5.60
CA GLY A 416 9.60 -16.59 -5.72
C GLY A 416 9.49 -15.99 -7.10
N TRP A 417 8.46 -15.19 -7.30
CA TRP A 417 8.21 -14.50 -8.55
C TRP A 417 7.91 -13.04 -8.34
N VAL A 418 8.29 -12.20 -9.29
CA VAL A 418 7.70 -10.88 -9.53
C VAL A 418 6.95 -10.96 -10.85
N ILE A 419 5.66 -10.66 -10.84
CA ILE A 419 4.79 -10.84 -12.00
C ILE A 419 4.02 -9.56 -12.25
N ALA A 420 4.00 -9.10 -13.50
CA ALA A 420 3.12 -8.03 -13.95
C ALA A 420 2.00 -8.60 -14.81
N VAL A 421 0.78 -8.14 -14.55
CA VAL A 421 -0.41 -8.56 -15.27
C VAL A 421 -1.17 -7.38 -15.85
N ASP A 422 -1.91 -7.65 -16.88
CA ASP A 422 -2.87 -6.73 -17.48
C ASP A 422 -4.06 -6.53 -16.53
N PRO A 423 -4.43 -5.29 -16.19
CA PRO A 423 -5.46 -5.01 -15.19
C PRO A 423 -6.88 -5.34 -15.67
N ASP A 424 -7.12 -5.47 -16.98
CA ASP A 424 -8.45 -5.78 -17.51
C ASP A 424 -8.70 -7.29 -17.61
N SER A 425 -7.68 -8.04 -17.99
CA SER A 425 -7.80 -9.48 -18.31
C SER A 425 -7.07 -10.41 -17.35
N GLY A 426 -6.15 -9.88 -16.53
CA GLY A 426 -5.24 -10.69 -15.72
C GLY A 426 -4.15 -11.40 -16.52
N ALA A 427 -4.01 -11.14 -17.83
CA ALA A 427 -2.98 -11.77 -18.66
C ALA A 427 -1.58 -11.35 -18.20
N VAL A 428 -0.67 -12.31 -18.06
CA VAL A 428 0.72 -12.03 -17.66
C VAL A 428 1.42 -11.23 -18.77
N LYS A 429 1.94 -10.07 -18.42
CA LYS A 429 2.74 -9.20 -19.31
C LYS A 429 4.22 -9.59 -19.28
N TRP A 430 4.75 -9.74 -18.07
CA TRP A 430 6.11 -10.22 -17.83
C TRP A 430 6.20 -10.89 -16.46
N LYS A 431 7.23 -11.72 -16.29
CA LYS A 431 7.53 -12.37 -15.02
C LYS A 431 9.04 -12.50 -14.83
N TYR A 432 9.47 -12.36 -13.58
CA TYR A 432 10.84 -12.59 -13.14
C TYR A 432 10.85 -13.69 -12.07
N HIS A 433 11.67 -14.73 -12.28
CA HIS A 433 11.89 -15.78 -11.28
C HIS A 433 13.03 -15.36 -10.36
N ALA A 434 12.74 -15.21 -9.08
CA ALA A 434 13.71 -14.90 -8.05
C ALA A 434 14.23 -16.18 -7.37
N ASP A 435 15.52 -16.20 -7.06
CA ASP A 435 16.16 -17.33 -6.37
C ASP A 435 15.67 -17.51 -4.91
N SER A 436 14.89 -16.57 -4.41
CA SER A 436 14.32 -16.55 -3.06
C SER A 436 12.91 -15.96 -3.08
N PRO A 437 12.04 -16.26 -2.10
CA PRO A 437 10.70 -15.70 -2.00
C PRO A 437 10.66 -14.19 -2.09
N VAL A 438 9.62 -13.64 -2.74
CA VAL A 438 9.39 -12.21 -2.85
C VAL A 438 8.17 -11.83 -2.03
N VAL A 439 8.42 -11.34 -0.82
CA VAL A 439 7.37 -10.90 0.13
C VAL A 439 7.49 -9.42 0.51
N ALA A 440 8.50 -8.72 0.02
CA ALA A 440 8.68 -7.28 0.23
C ALA A 440 7.63 -6.46 -0.52
N GLY A 441 7.40 -5.23 -0.05
CA GLY A 441 6.54 -4.29 -0.75
C GLY A 441 7.02 -4.00 -2.17
N ILE A 442 6.07 -3.91 -3.10
CA ILE A 442 6.30 -3.53 -4.50
C ILE A 442 5.97 -2.07 -4.69
N THR A 443 6.87 -1.30 -5.30
CA THR A 443 6.71 0.16 -5.42
C THR A 443 7.05 0.63 -6.83
N PRO A 444 6.07 0.70 -7.73
CA PRO A 444 6.22 1.33 -9.04
C PRO A 444 6.32 2.85 -8.93
N THR A 445 7.05 3.47 -9.87
CA THR A 445 7.28 4.92 -9.88
C THR A 445 7.07 5.52 -11.27
N ALA A 446 6.85 6.85 -11.32
CA ALA A 446 6.76 7.59 -12.57
C ALA A 446 8.09 7.59 -13.36
N GLY A 447 9.22 7.28 -12.72
CA GLY A 447 10.50 7.06 -13.39
C GLY A 447 10.58 5.78 -14.22
N GLY A 448 9.50 5.00 -14.31
CA GLY A 448 9.45 3.72 -15.03
C GLY A 448 10.20 2.61 -14.33
N VAL A 449 10.43 2.74 -13.03
CA VAL A 449 11.14 1.78 -12.18
C VAL A 449 10.20 1.21 -11.14
N THR A 450 10.19 -0.12 -11.01
CA THR A 450 9.50 -0.84 -9.94
C THR A 450 10.53 -1.39 -8.94
N PHE A 451 10.43 -0.95 -7.69
CA PHE A 451 11.29 -1.41 -6.59
C PHE A 451 10.64 -2.53 -5.81
N THR A 452 11.46 -3.50 -5.36
CA THR A 452 11.09 -4.53 -4.38
C THR A 452 12.36 -5.17 -3.79
N GLY A 453 12.21 -6.32 -3.14
CA GLY A 453 13.32 -7.13 -2.66
C GLY A 453 12.91 -8.57 -2.40
N ASP A 454 13.88 -9.43 -2.18
CA ASP A 454 13.67 -10.85 -1.92
C ASP A 454 14.20 -11.30 -0.55
N MET A 455 13.81 -12.49 -0.14
CA MET A 455 14.23 -13.10 1.12
C MET A 455 15.71 -13.51 1.14
N GLY A 456 16.36 -13.55 -0.03
CA GLY A 456 17.81 -13.74 -0.16
C GLY A 456 18.63 -12.50 0.21
N GLY A 457 17.94 -11.38 0.48
CA GLY A 457 18.58 -10.12 0.88
C GLY A 457 18.93 -9.21 -0.28
N ASN A 458 18.35 -9.41 -1.43
CA ASN A 458 18.55 -8.54 -2.59
C ASN A 458 17.50 -7.43 -2.65
N PHE A 459 17.94 -6.19 -2.69
CA PHE A 459 17.15 -5.05 -3.15
C PHE A 459 17.16 -5.05 -4.67
N LEU A 460 15.98 -4.99 -5.28
CA LEU A 460 15.74 -5.16 -6.71
C LEU A 460 15.05 -3.93 -7.29
N ALA A 461 15.49 -3.50 -8.47
CA ALA A 461 14.80 -2.52 -9.28
C ALA A 461 14.61 -3.07 -10.71
N PHE A 462 13.39 -2.97 -11.21
CA PHE A 462 12.99 -3.44 -12.53
C PHE A 462 12.60 -2.26 -13.42
N GLU A 463 12.85 -2.38 -14.72
CA GLU A 463 12.12 -1.60 -15.71
C GLU A 463 10.65 -2.03 -15.67
N SER A 464 9.77 -1.13 -15.28
CA SER A 464 8.35 -1.45 -15.05
C SER A 464 7.67 -2.05 -16.27
N ALA A 465 8.01 -1.60 -17.46
CA ALA A 465 7.36 -2.03 -18.70
C ALA A 465 7.70 -3.48 -19.10
N THR A 466 8.91 -3.96 -18.78
CA THR A 466 9.46 -5.21 -19.34
C THR A 466 9.83 -6.25 -18.29
N GLY A 467 9.99 -5.85 -17.02
CA GLY A 467 10.52 -6.70 -15.96
C GLY A 467 12.03 -6.94 -16.04
N LYS A 468 12.76 -6.20 -16.89
CA LYS A 468 14.21 -6.24 -16.94
C LYS A 468 14.79 -5.75 -15.61
N VAL A 469 15.69 -6.53 -15.01
CA VAL A 469 16.43 -6.12 -13.82
C VAL A 469 17.40 -4.99 -14.17
N LEU A 470 17.25 -3.85 -13.51
CA LEU A 470 18.11 -2.67 -13.66
C LEU A 470 19.11 -2.55 -12.50
N LEU A 471 18.72 -3.05 -11.30
CA LEU A 471 19.58 -3.08 -10.12
C LEU A 471 19.27 -4.34 -9.31
N LYS A 472 20.33 -5.02 -8.86
CA LYS A 472 20.27 -6.08 -7.84
C LYS A 472 21.45 -5.84 -6.89
N THR A 473 21.17 -5.54 -5.63
CA THR A 473 22.22 -5.25 -4.64
C THR A 473 21.89 -5.89 -3.30
N ALA A 474 22.91 -6.47 -2.66
CA ALA A 474 22.75 -7.12 -1.37
C ALA A 474 22.56 -6.08 -0.24
N THR A 475 21.62 -6.33 0.66
CA THR A 475 21.32 -5.44 1.80
C THR A 475 21.85 -5.96 3.13
N GLY A 476 22.29 -7.21 3.16
CA GLY A 476 22.78 -7.88 4.36
C GLY A 476 21.70 -8.54 5.21
N GLY A 477 20.49 -8.68 4.68
CA GLY A 477 19.39 -9.40 5.33
C GLY A 477 18.16 -9.49 4.46
N ALA A 478 17.24 -10.40 4.79
CA ALA A 478 16.01 -10.63 4.05
C ALA A 478 15.14 -9.36 3.93
N LEU A 479 14.47 -9.16 2.80
CA LEU A 479 13.51 -8.09 2.62
C LEU A 479 12.09 -8.65 2.66
N ALA A 480 11.31 -8.17 3.63
CA ALA A 480 9.92 -8.58 3.80
C ALA A 480 8.98 -7.47 4.25
N GLY A 481 9.51 -6.30 4.55
CA GLY A 481 8.76 -5.14 4.96
C GLY A 481 8.57 -4.12 3.85
N GLY A 482 8.54 -2.85 4.22
CA GLY A 482 8.33 -1.75 3.31
C GLY A 482 9.51 -1.52 2.36
N VAL A 483 9.16 -1.25 1.11
CA VAL A 483 10.02 -0.59 0.12
C VAL A 483 9.26 0.65 -0.28
N ILE A 484 9.81 1.83 0.02
CA ILE A 484 9.13 3.12 -0.22
C ILE A 484 10.05 4.11 -0.90
N THR A 485 9.48 5.12 -1.54
CA THR A 485 10.25 6.25 -2.09
C THR A 485 9.58 7.57 -1.73
N TYR A 486 10.39 8.58 -1.46
CA TYR A 486 9.97 9.91 -1.05
C TYR A 486 10.97 10.96 -1.58
N ALA A 487 10.61 12.23 -1.51
CA ALA A 487 11.50 13.33 -1.89
C ALA A 487 11.61 14.36 -0.77
N LEU A 488 12.82 14.84 -0.52
CA LEU A 488 13.15 15.88 0.46
C LEU A 488 14.25 16.78 -0.08
N GLY A 489 14.03 18.09 0.00
CA GLY A 489 15.02 19.10 -0.41
C GLY A 489 15.46 18.94 -1.87
N GLY A 490 14.54 18.55 -2.75
CA GLY A 490 14.80 18.35 -4.17
C GLY A 490 15.56 17.06 -4.51
N LYS A 491 15.65 16.10 -3.59
CA LYS A 491 16.32 14.81 -3.78
C LYS A 491 15.36 13.66 -3.49
N GLN A 492 15.30 12.69 -4.41
CA GLN A 492 14.54 11.46 -4.23
C GLN A 492 15.38 10.42 -3.49
N TYR A 493 14.73 9.72 -2.56
CA TYR A 493 15.27 8.65 -1.75
C TYR A 493 14.42 7.38 -1.91
N VAL A 494 15.06 6.24 -1.68
CA VAL A 494 14.38 4.95 -1.50
C VAL A 494 14.76 4.39 -0.15
N ALA A 495 13.78 4.08 0.69
CA ALA A 495 14.01 3.44 1.99
C ALA A 495 13.44 2.04 2.00
N ILE A 496 14.18 1.12 2.61
CA ILE A 496 13.82 -0.28 2.72
C ILE A 496 14.06 -0.79 4.14
N THR A 497 13.28 -1.78 4.54
CA THR A 497 13.54 -2.58 5.73
C THR A 497 14.19 -3.90 5.33
N SER A 498 15.29 -4.26 5.99
CA SER A 498 16.09 -5.45 5.72
C SER A 498 16.43 -6.14 7.03
N GLY A 499 16.40 -7.47 7.09
CA GLY A 499 16.77 -8.25 8.26
C GLY A 499 15.85 -9.42 8.50
N ASN A 500 15.93 -10.01 9.67
CA ASN A 500 15.22 -11.23 10.04
C ASN A 500 13.70 -11.12 9.86
N VAL A 501 13.10 -12.08 9.16
CA VAL A 501 11.70 -11.95 8.70
C VAL A 501 10.74 -12.79 9.52
N SER A 502 11.07 -14.01 9.83
CA SER A 502 10.17 -14.91 10.55
C SER A 502 10.94 -16.08 11.17
N ARG A 503 10.73 -16.28 12.45
CA ARG A 503 11.31 -17.42 13.16
C ARG A 503 10.66 -18.75 12.79
N LEU A 504 9.38 -18.75 12.38
CA LEU A 504 8.63 -19.98 12.20
C LEU A 504 8.74 -20.57 10.79
N SER A 505 8.79 -19.74 9.76
CA SER A 505 8.60 -20.21 8.39
C SER A 505 9.81 -19.97 7.49
N PHE A 506 10.31 -18.75 7.42
CA PHE A 506 11.34 -18.39 6.43
C PHE A 506 12.77 -18.51 6.96
N GLY A 507 12.95 -18.69 8.27
CA GLY A 507 14.25 -18.72 8.93
C GLY A 507 14.85 -17.33 9.18
N GLU A 508 16.05 -17.33 9.77
CA GLU A 508 16.78 -16.10 10.09
C GLU A 508 17.71 -15.72 8.94
N ASN A 509 17.66 -14.45 8.51
CA ASN A 509 18.57 -13.90 7.51
C ASN A 509 18.81 -12.41 7.79
N GLY A 510 19.99 -12.11 8.36
CA GLY A 510 20.44 -10.76 8.69
C GLY A 510 19.84 -10.19 9.98
N LYS A 511 20.25 -8.98 10.32
CA LYS A 511 19.75 -8.22 11.49
C LYS A 511 18.79 -7.12 11.02
N PRO A 512 17.71 -6.85 11.76
CA PRO A 512 16.79 -5.77 11.47
C PRO A 512 17.52 -4.45 11.21
N SER A 513 17.26 -3.83 10.06
CA SER A 513 17.91 -2.61 9.62
C SER A 513 16.98 -1.77 8.76
N LEU A 514 17.05 -0.46 8.90
CA LEU A 514 16.59 0.51 7.92
C LEU A 514 17.76 0.85 7.00
N VAL A 515 17.55 0.85 5.70
CA VAL A 515 18.56 1.25 4.71
C VAL A 515 17.96 2.30 3.77
N VAL A 516 18.65 3.40 3.56
CA VAL A 516 18.21 4.49 2.70
C VAL A 516 19.18 4.63 1.53
N TYR A 517 18.64 4.70 0.33
CA TYR A 517 19.37 4.88 -0.93
C TYR A 517 19.02 6.21 -1.59
N ALA A 518 19.96 6.75 -2.35
CA ALA A 518 19.71 7.85 -3.27
C ALA A 518 20.74 7.80 -4.42
N LEU A 519 20.54 8.62 -5.45
CA LEU A 519 21.53 8.77 -6.51
C LEU A 519 22.83 9.34 -5.95
N ALA A 520 23.98 8.80 -6.40
CA ALA A 520 25.30 9.31 -6.06
C ALA A 520 25.44 10.78 -6.48
N ALA A 521 26.20 11.56 -5.70
CA ALA A 521 26.53 12.94 -6.07
C ALA A 521 27.26 12.93 -7.42
N GLY A 522 26.66 13.52 -8.45
CA GLY A 522 27.17 13.49 -9.83
C GLY A 522 26.43 12.54 -10.78
N GLY A 523 25.54 11.69 -10.27
CA GLY A 523 24.72 10.75 -11.05
C GLY A 523 23.48 11.39 -11.71
N GLN A 524 23.42 12.69 -11.86
CA GLN A 524 22.44 13.31 -12.76
C GLN A 524 22.84 12.93 -14.18
N ALA A 525 22.00 12.14 -14.85
CA ALA A 525 22.17 11.87 -16.27
C ALA A 525 22.41 13.19 -17.00
N ALA A 526 23.52 13.28 -17.72
CA ALA A 526 23.72 14.35 -18.68
C ALA A 526 22.53 14.29 -19.63
N ALA A 527 21.72 15.34 -19.65
CA ALA A 527 20.68 15.49 -20.65
C ALA A 527 21.35 15.35 -22.01
N THR A 528 21.15 14.22 -22.68
CA THR A 528 21.62 14.01 -24.05
C THR A 528 20.86 15.01 -24.89
N THR A 529 21.55 16.04 -25.32
CA THR A 529 21.09 17.02 -26.32
C THR A 529 20.78 16.29 -27.62
N LEU A 530 19.53 15.94 -27.81
CA LEU A 530 19.01 15.60 -29.13
C LEU A 530 18.85 16.90 -29.90
N ALA A 531 19.53 16.94 -31.03
CA ALA A 531 19.61 18.09 -31.93
C ALA A 531 18.21 18.60 -32.30
N THR A 532 18.08 19.89 -32.17
CA THR A 532 16.96 20.75 -32.51
C THR A 532 16.51 20.53 -33.95
N GLN A 533 15.27 20.10 -34.13
CA GLN A 533 14.51 20.54 -35.28
C GLN A 533 13.39 21.46 -34.78
N THR A 534 13.41 22.65 -35.27
CA THR A 534 12.49 23.75 -34.99
C THR A 534 11.07 23.40 -35.35
N ALA A 535 10.19 23.34 -34.36
CA ALA A 535 8.75 23.50 -34.54
C ALA A 535 8.24 24.45 -33.44
N THR A 536 7.43 25.38 -33.83
CA THR A 536 6.80 26.49 -33.11
C THR A 536 6.06 26.00 -31.84
N PRO A 537 6.07 26.74 -30.70
CA PRO A 537 5.62 26.23 -29.42
C PRO A 537 4.10 26.14 -29.32
N ALA A 538 3.60 24.92 -29.22
CA ALA A 538 2.33 24.65 -28.55
C ALA A 538 2.64 24.30 -27.09
N GLY A 539 1.92 24.90 -26.14
CA GLY A 539 2.20 24.86 -24.71
C GLY A 539 2.37 23.43 -24.16
N ALA A 540 3.39 23.24 -23.34
CA ALA A 540 3.67 22.00 -22.64
C ALA A 540 2.53 21.69 -21.66
N ALA A 541 1.70 20.72 -22.00
CA ALA A 541 0.80 20.10 -21.06
C ALA A 541 1.64 19.17 -20.15
N THR A 542 1.81 19.55 -18.90
CA THR A 542 2.24 18.63 -17.84
C THR A 542 1.28 17.46 -17.81
N ALA A 543 1.79 16.23 -17.88
CA ALA A 543 0.94 15.03 -17.76
C ALA A 543 0.23 15.08 -16.41
N ALA A 544 -1.10 15.26 -16.45
CA ALA A 544 -1.93 15.33 -15.26
C ALA A 544 -1.92 13.97 -14.55
N LEU A 545 -1.83 14.00 -13.23
CA LEU A 545 -2.02 12.82 -12.38
C LEU A 545 -3.46 12.29 -12.57
N PRO A 546 -3.71 10.98 -12.33
CA PRO A 546 -5.08 10.51 -12.31
C PRO A 546 -5.91 11.31 -11.29
N PRO A 547 -7.15 11.63 -11.61
CA PRO A 547 -8.03 12.34 -10.71
C PRO A 547 -8.21 11.60 -9.39
N ASP A 548 -8.03 12.28 -8.27
CA ASP A 548 -8.14 11.73 -6.92
C ASP A 548 -9.32 12.38 -6.17
N ALA A 549 -10.37 11.59 -5.95
CA ALA A 549 -11.57 12.05 -5.27
C ALA A 549 -11.33 12.44 -3.79
N GLY A 550 -10.30 11.90 -3.14
CA GLY A 550 -9.93 12.26 -1.77
C GLY A 550 -9.37 13.69 -1.70
N ARG A 551 -8.38 14.01 -2.56
CA ARG A 551 -7.89 15.39 -2.72
C ARG A 551 -9.01 16.30 -3.21
N GLY A 552 -9.84 15.80 -4.13
CA GLY A 552 -11.01 16.51 -4.64
C GLY A 552 -11.99 16.89 -3.55
N MET A 553 -12.24 16.04 -2.58
CA MET A 553 -13.10 16.33 -1.42
C MET A 553 -12.55 17.47 -0.57
N GLU A 554 -11.25 17.48 -0.29
CA GLU A 554 -10.62 18.57 0.48
C GLU A 554 -10.69 19.91 -0.27
N LEU A 555 -10.38 19.89 -1.56
CA LEU A 555 -10.44 21.07 -2.43
C LEU A 555 -11.88 21.58 -2.59
N TYR A 556 -12.84 20.66 -2.72
CA TYR A 556 -14.25 20.96 -2.74
C TYR A 556 -14.72 21.63 -1.46
N GLY A 557 -14.33 21.08 -0.31
CA GLY A 557 -14.64 21.66 1.01
C GLY A 557 -14.16 23.09 1.15
N LYS A 558 -12.98 23.41 0.62
CA LYS A 558 -12.38 24.75 0.69
C LYS A 558 -12.98 25.75 -0.31
N ASN A 559 -13.36 25.30 -1.51
CA ASN A 559 -13.63 26.20 -2.62
C ASN A 559 -15.07 26.13 -3.16
N CYS A 560 -15.81 25.04 -2.92
CA CYS A 560 -17.10 24.77 -3.54
C CYS A 560 -18.26 24.63 -2.56
N ALA A 561 -17.98 24.09 -1.36
CA ALA A 561 -19.00 23.72 -0.38
C ALA A 561 -19.83 24.90 0.13
N ALA A 562 -19.27 26.10 0.19
CA ALA A 562 -19.99 27.30 0.61
C ALA A 562 -21.22 27.61 -0.25
N CYS A 563 -21.14 27.29 -1.54
CA CYS A 563 -22.23 27.51 -2.50
C CYS A 563 -23.03 26.23 -2.80
N HIS A 564 -22.35 25.07 -2.90
CA HIS A 564 -22.96 23.83 -3.34
C HIS A 564 -23.35 22.87 -2.20
N GLY A 565 -23.05 23.24 -0.93
CA GLY A 565 -23.28 22.40 0.25
C GLY A 565 -22.15 21.38 0.46
N ASN A 566 -21.97 20.95 1.72
CA ASN A 566 -20.87 20.03 2.09
C ASN A 566 -20.95 18.65 1.44
N LYS A 567 -22.13 18.25 0.99
CA LYS A 567 -22.41 16.98 0.32
C LYS A 567 -23.08 17.18 -1.05
N GLY A 568 -22.87 18.35 -1.66
CA GLY A 568 -23.46 18.66 -2.95
C GLY A 568 -24.98 18.89 -2.94
N GLU A 569 -25.58 19.15 -1.79
CA GLU A 569 -27.04 19.34 -1.63
C GLU A 569 -27.56 20.66 -2.22
N GLY A 570 -26.67 21.62 -2.50
CA GLY A 570 -27.02 22.95 -2.94
C GLY A 570 -27.37 23.90 -1.77
N VAL A 571 -26.86 25.13 -1.82
CA VAL A 571 -27.16 26.21 -0.84
C VAL A 571 -27.49 27.47 -1.63
N SER A 572 -26.51 28.26 -2.07
CA SER A 572 -26.67 29.38 -3.00
C SER A 572 -26.39 28.99 -4.44
N GLY A 573 -25.65 27.89 -4.66
CA GLY A 573 -25.43 27.24 -5.94
C GLY A 573 -26.34 26.02 -6.13
N PRO A 574 -26.43 25.49 -7.36
CA PRO A 574 -27.25 24.32 -7.64
C PRO A 574 -26.75 23.07 -6.91
N ALA A 575 -27.65 22.12 -6.64
CA ALA A 575 -27.28 20.82 -6.11
C ALA A 575 -26.42 20.06 -7.14
N LEU A 576 -25.33 19.45 -6.65
CA LEU A 576 -24.41 18.62 -7.42
C LEU A 576 -24.64 17.12 -7.17
N LYS A 577 -25.43 16.78 -6.17
CA LYS A 577 -25.78 15.39 -5.88
C LYS A 577 -26.47 14.73 -7.07
N GLY A 578 -25.91 13.61 -7.53
CA GLY A 578 -26.40 12.90 -8.71
C GLY A 578 -26.05 13.57 -10.04
N VAL A 579 -25.09 14.50 -10.07
CA VAL A 579 -24.67 15.20 -11.29
C VAL A 579 -24.11 14.23 -12.34
N HIS A 580 -23.53 13.11 -11.93
CA HIS A 580 -23.03 12.05 -12.81
C HIS A 580 -24.08 11.48 -13.76
N SER A 581 -25.38 11.61 -13.44
CA SER A 581 -26.47 11.21 -14.35
C SER A 581 -26.72 12.22 -15.49
N LYS A 582 -26.13 13.42 -15.41
CA LYS A 582 -26.36 14.54 -16.36
C LYS A 582 -25.08 14.98 -17.08
N LEU A 583 -23.93 14.83 -16.43
CA LEU A 583 -22.63 15.23 -16.96
C LEU A 583 -21.67 14.05 -16.82
N ASP A 584 -20.85 13.84 -17.83
CA ASP A 584 -19.68 12.96 -17.71
C ASP A 584 -18.49 13.68 -17.03
N PHE A 585 -17.42 12.95 -16.81
CA PHE A 585 -16.22 13.50 -16.15
C PHE A 585 -15.62 14.69 -16.93
N ALA A 586 -15.51 14.58 -18.25
CA ALA A 586 -14.91 15.62 -19.08
C ALA A 586 -15.77 16.90 -19.10
N ALA A 587 -17.09 16.74 -19.15
CA ALA A 587 -18.02 17.86 -19.05
C ALA A 587 -17.97 18.52 -17.67
N THR A 588 -17.78 17.73 -16.58
CA THR A 588 -17.63 18.27 -15.22
C THR A 588 -16.33 19.06 -15.08
N VAL A 589 -15.21 18.56 -15.60
CA VAL A 589 -13.94 19.30 -15.68
C VAL A 589 -14.13 20.62 -16.41
N ASN A 590 -14.72 20.58 -17.60
CA ASN A 590 -14.97 21.79 -18.40
C ASN A 590 -15.86 22.82 -17.68
N TRP A 591 -16.86 22.37 -16.92
CA TRP A 591 -17.70 23.27 -16.10
C TRP A 591 -16.94 23.97 -14.98
N ILE A 592 -15.96 23.30 -14.37
CA ILE A 592 -15.12 23.89 -13.31
C ILE A 592 -14.11 24.86 -13.91
N GLU A 593 -13.55 24.54 -15.07
CA GLU A 593 -12.58 25.41 -15.78
C GLU A 593 -13.24 26.65 -16.41
N ASN A 594 -14.44 26.47 -16.94
CA ASN A 594 -15.19 27.50 -17.68
C ASN A 594 -16.60 27.69 -17.10
N PRO A 595 -16.71 28.17 -15.84
CA PRO A 595 -17.99 28.31 -15.18
C PRO A 595 -18.85 29.42 -15.80
N SER A 596 -20.17 29.34 -15.60
CA SER A 596 -21.08 30.43 -15.91
C SER A 596 -20.77 31.67 -15.06
N ALA A 597 -21.21 32.84 -15.48
CA ALA A 597 -20.98 34.12 -14.80
C ALA A 597 -21.46 34.16 -13.31
N LYS A 598 -22.29 33.20 -12.88
CA LYS A 598 -22.80 33.09 -11.51
C LYS A 598 -21.88 32.28 -10.58
N MET A 599 -20.91 31.56 -11.11
CA MET A 599 -19.94 30.78 -10.36
C MET A 599 -18.55 31.42 -10.49
N PRO A 600 -17.79 31.62 -9.40
CA PRO A 600 -16.46 32.21 -9.48
C PRO A 600 -15.52 31.33 -10.33
N LYS A 601 -14.71 31.98 -11.17
CA LYS A 601 -13.70 31.30 -11.98
C LYS A 601 -12.47 31.01 -11.13
N LEU A 602 -12.28 29.77 -10.76
CA LEU A 602 -11.18 29.32 -9.90
C LEU A 602 -9.96 28.83 -10.69
N TYR A 603 -10.18 28.34 -11.92
CA TYR A 603 -9.11 27.90 -12.81
C TYR A 603 -8.59 29.08 -13.68
N PRO A 604 -7.25 29.22 -13.91
CA PRO A 604 -6.17 28.45 -13.34
C PRO A 604 -5.54 29.05 -12.06
N SER A 605 -6.12 30.14 -11.52
CA SER A 605 -5.49 30.96 -10.45
C SER A 605 -5.56 30.33 -9.05
N THR A 606 -6.63 29.60 -8.75
CA THR A 606 -6.89 28.97 -7.44
C THR A 606 -6.80 27.45 -7.52
N LEU A 607 -7.26 26.87 -8.62
CA LEU A 607 -7.18 25.44 -8.92
C LEU A 607 -6.38 25.28 -10.21
N ASP A 608 -5.31 24.51 -10.19
CA ASP A 608 -4.62 24.08 -11.41
C ASP A 608 -5.38 22.93 -12.10
N ALA A 609 -4.91 22.46 -13.25
CA ALA A 609 -5.58 21.42 -14.03
C ALA A 609 -5.74 20.09 -13.23
N GLN A 610 -4.77 19.76 -12.37
CA GLN A 610 -4.84 18.56 -11.52
C GLN A 610 -5.91 18.73 -10.43
N ALA A 611 -5.93 19.88 -9.76
CA ALA A 611 -6.92 20.19 -8.73
C ALA A 611 -8.34 20.21 -9.29
N VAL A 612 -8.54 20.71 -10.51
CA VAL A 612 -9.82 20.66 -11.23
C VAL A 612 -10.25 19.21 -11.50
N ALA A 613 -9.34 18.37 -11.97
CA ALA A 613 -9.61 16.97 -12.22
C ALA A 613 -9.95 16.21 -10.92
N ASP A 614 -9.27 16.52 -9.82
CA ASP A 614 -9.52 15.95 -8.49
C ASP A 614 -10.90 16.35 -7.96
N VAL A 615 -11.26 17.64 -8.05
CA VAL A 615 -12.60 18.14 -7.68
C VAL A 615 -13.68 17.50 -8.56
N ALA A 616 -13.45 17.36 -9.86
CA ALA A 616 -14.39 16.71 -10.76
C ALA A 616 -14.60 15.23 -10.36
N ALA A 617 -13.54 14.50 -9.99
CA ALA A 617 -13.64 13.13 -9.53
C ALA A 617 -14.48 12.99 -8.25
N TYR A 618 -14.34 13.92 -7.31
CA TYR A 618 -15.19 13.96 -6.12
C TYR A 618 -16.64 14.29 -6.44
N VAL A 619 -16.88 15.32 -7.27
CA VAL A 619 -18.22 15.77 -7.65
C VAL A 619 -18.98 14.69 -8.40
N MET A 620 -18.32 13.88 -9.23
CA MET A 620 -18.91 12.73 -9.92
C MET A 620 -19.33 11.60 -8.96
N GLY A 621 -18.83 11.60 -7.74
CA GLY A 621 -19.20 10.65 -6.67
C GLY A 621 -20.33 11.15 -5.76
N LEU A 622 -20.79 12.38 -5.92
CA LEU A 622 -21.90 12.97 -5.16
C LEU A 622 -23.24 12.55 -5.77
#